data_a3a2ab4cd8c9f457c34afcfec293fbc0
#
_entry.id   a3a2ab4cd8c9f457c34afcfec293fbc0
#
_cell.length_a   1.000
_cell.length_b   1.000
_cell.length_c   1.000
_cell.angle_alpha   90.00
_cell.angle_beta   90.00
_cell.angle_gamma   90.00
#
_symmetry.space_group_name_H-M   'P 1'
#
loop_
_entity.id
_entity.type
_entity.pdbx_description
1 polymer ?
#
loop_
_entity_poly.entity_id
_entity_poly.type
_entity_poly.pdbx_seq_one_letter_code
_entity_poly.pdbx_strand_id
1 'polypeptide(L)'
;IARMLGLPCSTPEEAVEAYAKAVYDLGEAVGITMNFKGFGIDEKTWKDSLHEIALLAYEDQCSPANPRLPMVADMEEIMADAYYGYKERPGCRK
;
A
#
# COMPACT_ATOMS: atom_id res chain seq x y z
N ILE A 1 4.61 9.54 -14.26
CA ILE A 1 4.37 10.45 -13.12
C ILE A 1 5.68 10.80 -12.42
N ALA A 2 6.53 9.83 -12.16
CA ALA A 2 7.79 10.08 -11.47
C ALA A 2 8.64 11.13 -12.21
N ARG A 3 8.69 11.04 -13.54
CA ARG A 3 9.44 12.00 -14.33
C ARG A 3 8.88 13.40 -14.22
N MET A 4 7.57 13.54 -14.18
CA MET A 4 6.95 14.84 -14.05
C MET A 4 7.32 15.51 -12.72
N LEU A 5 7.56 14.71 -11.69
CA LEU A 5 7.92 15.21 -10.37
C LEU A 5 9.42 15.41 -10.19
N GLY A 6 10.21 15.08 -11.21
CA GLY A 6 11.66 15.20 -11.12
C GLY A 6 12.32 14.15 -10.26
N LEU A 7 11.69 13.00 -10.07
CA LEU A 7 12.22 11.93 -9.24
C LEU A 7 13.17 11.04 -10.02
N PRO A 8 14.14 10.36 -9.34
CA PRO A 8 15.00 9.41 -10.02
C PRO A 8 14.19 8.28 -10.63
N CYS A 9 14.38 8.02 -11.91
CA CYS A 9 13.59 7.01 -12.59
C CYS A 9 14.32 6.45 -13.81
N SER A 10 15.45 5.82 -13.57
CA SER A 10 16.23 5.19 -14.63
C SER A 10 15.53 3.99 -15.23
N THR A 11 14.74 3.27 -14.43
CA THR A 11 13.97 2.10 -14.87
C THR A 11 12.53 2.26 -14.44
N PRO A 12 11.59 1.52 -15.08
CA PRO A 12 10.19 1.56 -14.63
C PRO A 12 10.03 1.16 -13.17
N GLU A 13 10.79 0.17 -12.71
CA GLU A 13 10.73 -0.25 -11.31
C GLU A 13 11.18 0.85 -10.37
N GLU A 14 12.25 1.53 -10.73
CA GLU A 14 12.76 2.65 -9.94
C GLU A 14 11.75 3.80 -9.91
N ALA A 15 11.09 4.05 -11.03
CA ALA A 15 10.08 5.10 -11.10
C ALA A 15 8.91 4.81 -10.16
N VAL A 16 8.45 3.56 -10.11
CA VAL A 16 7.35 3.16 -9.23
C VAL A 16 7.74 3.34 -7.76
N GLU A 17 8.93 2.88 -7.39
CA GLU A 17 9.41 3.00 -6.01
C GLU A 17 9.59 4.47 -5.63
N ALA A 18 10.14 5.27 -6.51
CA ALA A 18 10.34 6.69 -6.24
C ALA A 18 9.01 7.41 -6.03
N TYR A 19 8.01 7.08 -6.84
CA TYR A 19 6.70 7.68 -6.72
C TYR A 19 6.03 7.28 -5.42
N ALA A 20 6.08 6.00 -5.08
CA ALA A 20 5.50 5.51 -3.83
C ALA A 20 6.15 6.18 -2.62
N LYS A 21 7.47 6.31 -2.65
CA LYS A 21 8.19 6.98 -1.57
C LYS A 21 7.80 8.44 -1.45
N ALA A 22 7.62 9.11 -2.59
CA ALA A 22 7.23 10.52 -2.58
C ALA A 22 5.85 10.70 -1.92
N VAL A 23 4.90 9.81 -2.20
CA VAL A 23 3.59 9.85 -1.57
C VAL A 23 3.71 9.63 -0.07
N TYR A 24 4.51 8.65 0.35
CA TYR A 24 4.74 8.39 1.76
C TYR A 24 5.34 9.62 2.46
N ASP A 25 6.38 10.19 1.86
CA ASP A 25 7.06 11.35 2.45
C ASP A 25 6.11 12.55 2.57
N LEU A 26 5.26 12.74 1.58
CA LEU A 26 4.26 13.82 1.63
C LEU A 26 3.29 13.61 2.78
N GLY A 27 2.82 12.36 2.95
CA GLY A 27 1.92 12.04 4.05
C GLY A 27 2.53 12.34 5.40
N GLU A 28 3.81 11.98 5.58
CA GLU A 28 4.50 12.29 6.82
C GLU A 28 4.67 13.79 7.01
N ALA A 29 4.98 14.50 5.94
CA ALA A 29 5.23 15.93 6.02
C ALA A 29 3.98 16.71 6.46
N VAL A 30 2.80 16.22 6.10
CA VAL A 30 1.54 16.88 6.48
C VAL A 30 0.92 16.30 7.75
N GLY A 31 1.61 15.39 8.42
CA GLY A 31 1.18 14.88 9.73
C GLY A 31 0.21 13.71 9.69
N ILE A 32 0.12 13.01 8.57
CA ILE A 32 -0.74 11.84 8.47
C ILE A 32 0.00 10.62 8.99
N THR A 33 -0.69 9.81 9.81
CA THR A 33 -0.15 8.52 10.23
C THR A 33 -0.26 7.54 9.05
N MET A 34 0.87 7.08 8.54
CA MET A 34 0.94 6.35 7.28
C MET A 34 0.86 4.84 7.43
N ASN A 35 0.30 4.35 8.54
CA ASN A 35 0.05 2.92 8.72
C ASN A 35 -1.00 2.73 9.80
N PHE A 36 -1.72 1.61 9.71
CA PHE A 36 -2.80 1.36 10.66
C PHE A 36 -2.28 0.97 12.04
N LYS A 37 -1.10 0.36 12.10
CA LYS A 37 -0.51 0.01 13.38
C LYS A 37 -0.21 1.26 14.21
N GLY A 38 0.37 2.28 13.58
CA GLY A 38 0.65 3.54 14.24
C GLY A 38 -0.61 4.32 14.58
N PHE A 39 -1.69 4.08 13.85
CA PHE A 39 -2.96 4.74 14.10
C PHE A 39 -3.66 4.18 15.34
N GLY A 40 -3.26 3.01 15.81
CA GLY A 40 -3.79 2.44 17.03
C GLY A 40 -4.69 1.24 16.84
N ILE A 41 -4.73 0.66 15.65
CA ILE A 41 -5.54 -0.53 15.40
C ILE A 41 -4.80 -1.76 15.91
N ASP A 42 -5.50 -2.56 16.75
CA ASP A 42 -4.93 -3.76 17.33
C ASP A 42 -4.58 -4.80 16.26
N GLU A 43 -3.40 -5.40 16.38
CA GLU A 43 -2.91 -6.34 15.37
C GLU A 43 -3.83 -7.58 15.27
N LYS A 44 -4.30 -8.07 16.39
CA LYS A 44 -5.19 -9.23 16.37
C LYS A 44 -6.48 -8.92 15.63
N THR A 45 -7.08 -7.77 15.93
CA THR A 45 -8.31 -7.33 15.25
C THR A 45 -8.06 -7.20 13.75
N TRP A 46 -6.93 -6.63 13.37
CA TRP A 46 -6.59 -6.45 11.97
C TRP A 46 -6.46 -7.79 11.27
N LYS A 47 -5.73 -8.74 11.87
CA LYS A 47 -5.53 -10.05 11.26
C LYS A 47 -6.83 -10.84 11.18
N ASP A 48 -7.68 -10.72 12.19
CA ASP A 48 -8.95 -11.44 12.18
C ASP A 48 -9.89 -10.92 11.09
N SER A 49 -9.78 -9.64 10.74
CA SER A 49 -10.65 -9.03 9.74
C SER A 49 -10.05 -9.06 8.33
N LEU A 50 -8.77 -9.40 8.21
CA LEU A 50 -8.03 -9.20 6.98
C LEU A 50 -8.66 -9.90 5.78
N HIS A 51 -9.00 -11.17 5.93
CA HIS A 51 -9.55 -11.94 4.81
C HIS A 51 -10.91 -11.40 4.37
N GLU A 52 -11.75 -11.06 5.32
CA GLU A 52 -13.08 -10.53 5.00
C GLU A 52 -12.98 -9.18 4.28
N ILE A 53 -12.11 -8.31 4.77
CA ILE A 53 -11.89 -7.01 4.14
C ILE A 53 -11.34 -7.18 2.73
N ALA A 54 -10.40 -8.11 2.55
CA ALA A 54 -9.82 -8.38 1.24
C ALA A 54 -10.86 -8.92 0.28
N LEU A 55 -11.75 -9.77 0.77
CA LEU A 55 -12.83 -10.31 -0.07
C LEU A 55 -13.78 -9.21 -0.52
N LEU A 56 -14.15 -8.31 0.41
CA LEU A 56 -15.00 -7.18 0.07
C LEU A 56 -14.31 -6.26 -0.96
N ALA A 57 -13.02 -6.06 -0.82
CA ALA A 57 -12.27 -5.25 -1.78
C ALA A 57 -12.25 -5.91 -3.14
N TYR A 58 -12.08 -7.23 -3.18
CA TYR A 58 -12.07 -7.96 -4.44
C TYR A 58 -13.42 -7.86 -5.16
N GLU A 59 -14.50 -7.88 -4.40
CA GLU A 59 -15.86 -7.83 -4.96
C GLU A 59 -16.31 -6.43 -5.30
N ASP A 60 -15.52 -5.42 -4.99
CA ASP A 60 -15.87 -4.05 -5.30
C ASP A 60 -15.94 -3.86 -6.82
N GLN A 61 -16.93 -3.08 -7.26
CA GLN A 61 -17.16 -2.89 -8.69
C GLN A 61 -15.98 -2.20 -9.39
N CYS A 62 -15.11 -1.53 -8.64
CA CYS A 62 -13.97 -0.85 -9.23
C CYS A 62 -12.75 -1.76 -9.40
N SER A 63 -12.74 -2.93 -8.78
CA SER A 63 -11.58 -3.83 -8.88
C SER A 63 -11.21 -4.21 -10.30
N PRO A 64 -12.17 -4.55 -11.19
CA PRO A 64 -11.81 -4.91 -12.56
C PRO A 64 -11.18 -3.78 -13.36
N ALA A 65 -11.32 -2.54 -12.91
CA ALA A 65 -10.74 -1.39 -13.60
C ALA A 65 -9.26 -1.20 -13.32
N ASN A 66 -8.72 -1.94 -12.36
CA ASN A 66 -7.30 -1.83 -12.03
C ASN A 66 -6.47 -2.42 -13.17
N PRO A 67 -5.37 -1.75 -13.57
CA PRO A 67 -4.54 -2.26 -14.68
C PRO A 67 -4.03 -3.69 -14.47
N ARG A 68 -3.76 -4.07 -13.21
CA ARG A 68 -3.46 -5.44 -12.86
C ARG A 68 -4.62 -5.97 -12.04
N LEU A 69 -5.24 -7.07 -12.50
CA LEU A 69 -6.37 -7.64 -11.76
C LEU A 69 -5.87 -8.29 -10.47
N PRO A 70 -6.18 -7.72 -9.30
CA PRO A 70 -5.74 -8.31 -8.04
C PRO A 70 -6.68 -9.42 -7.61
N MET A 71 -6.10 -10.51 -7.10
CA MET A 71 -6.88 -11.59 -6.52
C MET A 71 -7.01 -11.34 -5.01
N VAL A 72 -7.84 -12.15 -4.33
CA VAL A 72 -8.03 -11.96 -2.89
C VAL A 72 -6.71 -12.00 -2.12
N ALA A 73 -5.82 -12.92 -2.49
CA ALA A 73 -4.51 -13.01 -1.83
C ALA A 73 -3.69 -11.74 -2.03
N ASP A 74 -3.78 -11.12 -3.20
CA ASP A 74 -3.09 -9.85 -3.45
C ASP A 74 -3.64 -8.74 -2.57
N MET A 75 -4.97 -8.73 -2.39
CA MET A 75 -5.60 -7.74 -1.53
C MET A 75 -5.18 -7.90 -0.08
N GLU A 76 -5.06 -9.15 0.38
CA GLU A 76 -4.58 -9.42 1.74
C GLU A 76 -3.16 -8.92 1.94
N GLU A 77 -2.30 -9.11 0.94
CA GLU A 77 -0.93 -8.65 1.02
C GLU A 77 -0.86 -7.12 1.08
N ILE A 78 -1.65 -6.45 0.24
CA ILE A 78 -1.71 -4.99 0.24
C ILE A 78 -2.16 -4.48 1.60
N MET A 79 -3.16 -5.10 2.19
CA MET A 79 -3.68 -4.67 3.48
C MET A 79 -2.71 -4.95 4.61
N ALA A 80 -1.98 -6.06 4.53
CA ALA A 80 -0.94 -6.35 5.51
C ALA A 80 0.16 -5.28 5.44
N ASP A 81 0.55 -4.91 4.22
CA ASP A 81 1.54 -3.86 4.04
C ASP A 81 1.03 -2.52 4.59
N ALA A 82 -0.25 -2.23 4.41
CA ALA A 82 -0.84 -1.00 4.92
C ALA A 82 -0.84 -0.96 6.45
N TYR A 83 -0.98 -2.12 7.09
CA TYR A 83 -0.98 -2.18 8.54
C TYR A 83 0.41 -1.84 9.11
N TYR A 84 1.45 -2.44 8.53
CA TYR A 84 2.82 -2.22 9.02
C TYR A 84 3.44 -0.94 8.50
N GLY A 85 2.99 -0.46 7.36
CA GLY A 85 3.50 0.77 6.79
C GLY A 85 4.61 0.53 5.78
N TYR A 86 4.96 1.60 5.09
CA TYR A 86 5.90 1.54 3.98
C TYR A 86 7.27 0.97 4.38
N LYS A 87 7.76 1.37 5.53
CA LYS A 87 9.11 1.00 5.97
C LYS A 87 9.20 -0.33 6.67
N GLU A 88 8.10 -0.81 7.24
CA GLU A 88 8.09 -2.01 8.08
C GLU A 88 7.30 -3.16 7.53
N ARG A 89 6.78 -3.05 6.32
CA ARG A 89 5.94 -4.10 5.77
C ARG A 89 6.71 -5.40 5.58
N PRO A 90 6.09 -6.54 5.91
CA PRO A 90 6.75 -7.83 5.71
C PRO A 90 7.03 -8.06 4.23
N GLY A 91 8.19 -8.67 3.93
CA GLY A 91 8.55 -8.93 2.56
C GLY A 91 8.81 -7.67 1.75
N CYS A 92 9.14 -6.58 2.42
CA CYS A 92 9.41 -5.30 1.76
C CYS A 92 10.50 -5.47 0.71
N ARG A 93 10.25 -4.99 -0.48
CA ARG A 93 11.23 -4.99 -1.55
C ARG A 93 12.03 -3.71 -1.55
N LYS A 94 13.26 -3.85 -1.99
CA LYS A 94 14.14 -2.68 -2.09
C LYS A 94 13.79 -1.86 -3.29
#